data_4e14d98a348c4b3f6df58f1c31f62547
#
_entry.id   4e14d98a348c4b3f6df58f1c31f62547
#
_cell.length_a   1.000
_cell.length_b   1.000
_cell.length_c   1.000
_cell.angle_alpha   90.00
_cell.angle_beta   90.00
_cell.angle_gamma   90.00
#
_symmetry.space_group_name_H-M   'P 1'
#
loop_
_entity.id
_entity.type
_entity.pdbx_description
1 polymer ?
#
loop_
_entity_poly.entity_id
_entity_poly.type
_entity_poly.pdbx_seq_one_letter_code
_entity_poly.pdbx_strand_id
1 'polypeptide(L)'
;MSNFKDILRRSALFSGLGAQDIERLVPLFDPRDLHTGDVLASEGDMAQYFFLLEKGTLLLAYKDGKAVVLSDPGDFVGMELLSAKNIYKATATVLEPGRAHAVSRESFVAFIQEDTPEASEVMENWQTVLDSIGDFVRNREEDNVPISF
;
A
#
# COMPACT_ATOMS: atom_id res chain seq x y z
N MET A 1 -11.39 17.93 -6.69
CA MET A 1 -10.02 17.46 -6.49
C MET A 1 -9.94 16.64 -5.24
N SER A 2 -9.57 15.38 -5.38
CA SER A 2 -9.37 14.57 -4.19
C SER A 2 -8.05 14.98 -3.55
N ASN A 3 -8.08 15.25 -2.25
CA ASN A 3 -6.87 15.49 -1.49
C ASN A 3 -6.44 14.19 -0.82
N PHE A 4 -5.26 14.19 -0.22
CA PHE A 4 -4.72 12.99 0.40
C PHE A 4 -5.59 12.48 1.55
N LYS A 5 -6.25 13.36 2.29
CA LYS A 5 -7.16 12.95 3.36
C LYS A 5 -8.29 12.07 2.85
N ASP A 6 -8.85 12.42 1.69
CA ASP A 6 -9.91 11.62 1.08
C ASP A 6 -9.39 10.25 0.64
N ILE A 7 -8.17 10.21 0.14
CA ILE A 7 -7.54 8.96 -0.27
C ILE A 7 -7.31 8.05 0.94
N LEU A 8 -6.83 8.60 2.06
CA LEU A 8 -6.68 7.85 3.30
C LEU A 8 -8.01 7.26 3.76
N ARG A 9 -9.08 8.04 3.69
CA ARG A 9 -10.40 7.58 4.12
C ARG A 9 -10.95 6.46 3.24
N ARG A 10 -10.55 6.41 1.98
CA ARG A 10 -10.97 5.36 1.05
C ARG A 10 -10.18 4.07 1.24
N SER A 11 -9.00 4.16 1.81
CA SER A 11 -8.15 2.99 2.02
C SER A 11 -8.75 2.09 3.09
N ALA A 12 -8.79 0.79 2.82
CA ALA A 12 -9.27 -0.18 3.79
C ALA A 12 -8.46 -0.18 5.09
N LEU A 13 -7.21 0.26 5.02
CA LEU A 13 -6.32 0.31 6.18
C LEU A 13 -6.68 1.42 7.15
N PHE A 14 -7.20 2.53 6.64
CA PHE A 14 -7.42 3.74 7.42
C PHE A 14 -8.88 4.15 7.50
N SER A 15 -9.77 3.37 6.88
CA SER A 15 -11.21 3.62 6.97
C SER A 15 -11.68 3.40 8.41
N GLY A 16 -12.60 4.21 8.86
CA GLY A 16 -13.12 4.11 10.23
C GLY A 16 -12.38 4.99 11.23
N LEU A 17 -11.23 5.56 10.86
CA LEU A 17 -10.53 6.50 11.72
C LEU A 17 -11.24 7.85 11.73
N GLY A 18 -11.21 8.52 12.87
CA GLY A 18 -11.77 9.86 13.01
C GLY A 18 -10.95 10.91 12.28
N ALA A 19 -11.52 12.10 12.09
CA ALA A 19 -10.85 13.17 11.36
C ALA A 19 -9.52 13.58 12.01
N GLN A 20 -9.44 13.57 13.34
CA GLN A 20 -8.21 13.93 14.06
C GLN A 20 -7.11 12.91 13.81
N ASP A 21 -7.46 11.64 13.71
CA ASP A 21 -6.49 10.57 13.47
C ASP A 21 -5.94 10.65 12.05
N ILE A 22 -6.81 10.94 11.11
CA ILE A 22 -6.41 11.16 9.72
C ILE A 22 -5.44 12.34 9.63
N GLU A 23 -5.71 13.43 10.35
CA GLU A 23 -4.82 14.59 10.37
C GLU A 23 -3.45 14.27 10.95
N ARG A 24 -3.36 13.34 11.89
CA ARG A 24 -2.08 12.89 12.45
C ARG A 24 -1.28 12.03 11.47
N LEU A 25 -1.97 11.29 10.62
CA LEU A 25 -1.33 10.42 9.63
C LEU A 25 -0.82 11.18 8.41
N VAL A 26 -1.54 12.21 7.98
CA VAL A 26 -1.17 12.96 6.77
C VAL A 26 0.29 13.43 6.76
N PRO A 27 0.82 14.03 7.84
CA PRO A 27 2.22 14.51 7.82
C PRO A 27 3.27 13.41 7.72
N LEU A 28 2.89 12.16 7.96
CA LEU A 28 3.84 11.05 7.88
C LEU A 28 4.11 10.62 6.45
N PHE A 29 3.25 11.01 5.53
CA PHE A 29 3.33 10.62 4.12
C PHE A 29 3.92 11.73 3.28
N ASP A 30 4.80 11.35 2.35
CA ASP A 30 5.40 12.26 1.39
C ASP A 30 4.86 11.98 0.00
N PRO A 31 4.43 13.01 -0.75
CA PRO A 31 3.99 12.80 -2.14
C PRO A 31 5.18 12.45 -3.03
N ARG A 32 4.96 11.52 -3.94
CA ARG A 32 5.94 11.09 -4.93
C ARG A 32 5.30 11.11 -6.30
N ASP A 33 5.91 11.82 -7.23
CA ASP A 33 5.49 11.78 -8.62
C ASP A 33 5.96 10.46 -9.24
N LEU A 34 5.09 9.84 -10.01
CA LEU A 34 5.34 8.56 -10.63
C LEU A 34 5.54 8.72 -12.13
N HIS A 35 6.62 8.14 -12.63
CA HIS A 35 6.94 8.16 -14.06
C HIS A 35 6.95 6.73 -14.58
N THR A 36 6.48 6.53 -15.80
CA THR A 36 6.43 5.22 -16.43
C THR A 36 7.81 4.55 -16.36
N GLY A 37 7.83 3.32 -15.86
CA GLY A 37 9.06 2.56 -15.68
C GLY A 37 9.70 2.66 -14.31
N ASP A 38 9.24 3.61 -13.47
CA ASP A 38 9.76 3.69 -12.09
C ASP A 38 9.42 2.41 -11.33
N VAL A 39 10.35 1.96 -10.50
CA VAL A 39 10.16 0.81 -9.61
C VAL A 39 10.05 1.33 -8.19
N LEU A 40 8.88 1.15 -7.58
CA LEU A 40 8.64 1.60 -6.20
C LEU A 40 9.08 0.59 -5.16
N ALA A 41 9.01 -0.67 -5.51
CA ALA A 41 9.36 -1.77 -4.61
C ALA A 41 9.91 -2.90 -5.46
N SER A 42 10.96 -3.57 -4.98
CA SER A 42 11.56 -4.71 -5.67
C SER A 42 11.41 -5.95 -4.81
N GLU A 43 10.89 -7.01 -5.39
CA GLU A 43 10.71 -8.29 -4.71
C GLU A 43 12.05 -8.74 -4.12
N GLY A 44 12.04 -9.15 -2.86
CA GLY A 44 13.24 -9.58 -2.15
C GLY A 44 13.98 -8.49 -1.41
N ASP A 45 13.73 -7.22 -1.72
CA ASP A 45 14.37 -6.10 -1.04
C ASP A 45 13.66 -5.79 0.28
N MET A 46 14.40 -5.17 1.21
CA MET A 46 13.84 -4.74 2.48
C MET A 46 12.71 -3.74 2.25
N ALA A 47 11.57 -3.96 2.89
CA ALA A 47 10.42 -3.08 2.78
C ALA A 47 10.61 -1.84 3.66
N GLN A 48 11.05 -0.75 3.05
CA GLN A 48 11.32 0.51 3.74
C GLN A 48 10.19 1.51 3.63
N TYR A 49 9.29 1.33 2.67
CA TYR A 49 8.19 2.27 2.41
C TYR A 49 6.89 1.53 2.14
N PHE A 50 5.81 2.17 2.57
CA PHE A 50 4.46 1.83 2.18
C PHE A 50 3.95 2.94 1.26
N PHE A 51 3.28 2.59 0.18
CA PHE A 51 2.79 3.56 -0.80
C PHE A 51 1.28 3.49 -0.91
N LEU A 52 0.64 4.65 -0.93
CA LEU A 52 -0.79 4.77 -1.15
C LEU A 52 -1.00 5.51 -2.46
N LEU A 53 -1.69 4.88 -3.40
CA LEU A 53 -1.85 5.43 -4.75
C LEU A 53 -2.88 6.55 -4.77
N GLU A 54 -2.54 7.67 -5.38
CA GLU A 54 -3.47 8.76 -5.65
C GLU A 54 -4.01 8.67 -7.07
N LYS A 55 -3.13 8.52 -8.04
CA LYS A 55 -3.48 8.36 -9.46
C LYS A 55 -2.33 7.68 -10.19
N GLY A 56 -2.65 7.14 -11.36
CA GLY A 56 -1.69 6.38 -12.16
C GLY A 56 -1.97 4.90 -12.09
N THR A 57 -1.11 4.11 -12.70
CA THR A 57 -1.28 2.66 -12.77
C THR A 57 0.01 1.96 -12.39
N LEU A 58 -0.09 0.98 -11.50
CA LEU A 58 1.03 0.17 -11.04
C LEU A 58 0.81 -1.28 -11.40
N LEU A 59 1.89 -1.97 -11.74
CA LEU A 59 1.90 -3.42 -11.90
C LEU A 59 2.61 -4.05 -10.72
N LEU A 60 1.93 -4.94 -10.00
CA LEU A 60 2.54 -5.75 -8.95
C LEU A 60 2.84 -7.13 -9.51
N ALA A 61 4.10 -7.44 -9.65
CA ALA A 61 4.53 -8.75 -10.16
C ALA A 61 5.12 -9.57 -9.01
N TYR A 62 4.54 -10.73 -8.76
CA TYR A 62 4.96 -11.63 -7.70
C TYR A 62 5.94 -12.67 -8.22
N LYS A 63 6.76 -13.21 -7.32
CA LYS A 63 7.79 -14.17 -7.66
C LYS A 63 7.26 -15.42 -8.37
N ASP A 64 6.05 -15.83 -8.04
CA ASP A 64 5.43 -17.04 -8.63
C ASP A 64 4.82 -16.81 -10.01
N GLY A 65 5.00 -15.62 -10.58
CA GLY A 65 4.46 -15.27 -11.90
C GLY A 65 3.11 -14.60 -11.87
N LYS A 66 2.51 -14.47 -10.70
CA LYS A 66 1.22 -13.79 -10.56
C LYS A 66 1.42 -12.28 -10.68
N ALA A 67 0.41 -11.59 -11.18
CA ALA A 67 0.47 -10.14 -11.32
C ALA A 67 -0.89 -9.51 -11.06
N VAL A 68 -0.85 -8.30 -10.49
CA VAL A 68 -2.05 -7.50 -10.20
C VAL A 68 -1.80 -6.09 -10.68
N VAL A 69 -2.81 -5.48 -11.29
CA VAL A 69 -2.75 -4.08 -11.71
C VAL A 69 -3.53 -3.23 -10.71
N LEU A 70 -2.90 -2.18 -10.22
CA LEU A 70 -3.52 -1.23 -9.28
C LEU A 70 -3.69 0.10 -9.99
N SER A 71 -4.91 0.64 -10.00
CA SER A 71 -5.21 1.90 -10.67
C SER A 71 -6.21 2.77 -9.92
N ASP A 72 -6.70 2.32 -8.79
CA ASP A 72 -7.70 3.06 -8.02
C ASP A 72 -7.06 3.90 -6.91
N PRO A 73 -7.55 5.12 -6.69
CA PRO A 73 -7.10 5.90 -5.52
C PRO A 73 -7.34 5.11 -4.24
N GLY A 74 -6.33 5.04 -3.40
CA GLY A 74 -6.38 4.26 -2.16
C GLY A 74 -5.80 2.86 -2.28
N ASP A 75 -5.49 2.40 -3.48
CA ASP A 75 -4.72 1.17 -3.65
C ASP A 75 -3.34 1.34 -3.01
N PHE A 76 -2.75 0.25 -2.55
CA PHE A 76 -1.53 0.35 -1.75
C PHE A 76 -0.51 -0.72 -2.11
N VAL A 77 0.75 -0.42 -1.79
CA VAL A 77 1.90 -1.30 -1.97
C VAL A 77 2.75 -1.23 -0.71
N GLY A 78 3.26 -2.37 -0.25
CA GLY A 78 4.23 -2.38 0.83
C GLY A 78 3.67 -2.80 2.18
N MET A 79 2.61 -3.59 2.20
CA MET A 79 2.06 -4.14 3.45
C MET A 79 3.12 -4.86 4.28
N GLU A 80 4.16 -5.39 3.65
CA GLU A 80 5.26 -6.11 4.29
C GLU A 80 6.08 -5.22 5.22
N LEU A 81 5.86 -3.90 5.16
CA LEU A 81 6.52 -2.93 6.02
C LEU A 81 6.47 -3.33 7.49
N LEU A 82 5.34 -3.88 7.94
CA LEU A 82 5.14 -4.29 9.32
C LEU A 82 5.25 -5.80 9.53
N SER A 83 5.61 -6.55 8.50
CA SER A 83 5.76 -8.00 8.64
C SER A 83 7.08 -8.33 9.34
N ALA A 84 7.15 -9.54 9.92
CA ALA A 84 8.34 -9.98 10.63
C ALA A 84 9.59 -10.04 9.75
N LYS A 85 9.43 -10.42 8.49
CA LYS A 85 10.54 -10.50 7.55
C LYS A 85 10.89 -9.17 6.91
N ASN A 86 9.91 -8.27 6.85
CA ASN A 86 10.10 -6.93 6.30
C ASN A 86 10.73 -6.92 4.90
N ILE A 87 10.25 -7.80 4.03
CA ILE A 87 10.75 -7.96 2.65
C ILE A 87 9.57 -7.86 1.68
N TYR A 88 9.73 -7.08 0.62
CA TYR A 88 8.71 -6.96 -0.42
C TYR A 88 8.47 -8.30 -1.10
N LYS A 89 7.21 -8.66 -1.25
CA LYS A 89 6.81 -9.91 -1.92
C LYS A 89 6.54 -9.72 -3.41
N ALA A 90 6.49 -8.49 -3.86
CA ALA A 90 6.21 -8.16 -5.26
C ALA A 90 7.07 -7.01 -5.72
N THR A 91 7.28 -6.94 -7.02
CA THR A 91 7.90 -5.78 -7.65
C THR A 91 6.80 -4.87 -8.18
N ALA A 92 6.82 -3.61 -7.76
CA ALA A 92 5.84 -2.61 -8.16
C ALA A 92 6.46 -1.68 -9.19
N THR A 93 5.95 -1.73 -10.41
CA THR A 93 6.44 -0.91 -11.52
C THR A 93 5.34 0.03 -11.99
N VAL A 94 5.70 1.28 -12.27
CA VAL A 94 4.76 2.27 -12.77
C VAL A 94 4.51 2.02 -14.25
N LEU A 95 3.25 1.76 -14.60
CA LEU A 95 2.82 1.59 -15.99
C LEU A 95 2.34 2.90 -16.59
N GLU A 96 1.61 3.69 -15.80
CA GLU A 96 1.11 5.00 -16.22
C GLU A 96 1.48 6.03 -15.18
N PRO A 97 1.89 7.24 -15.59
CA PRO A 97 2.35 8.26 -14.65
C PRO A 97 1.23 8.72 -13.72
N GLY A 98 1.61 9.22 -12.56
CA GLY A 98 0.65 9.69 -11.58
C GLY A 98 1.34 10.15 -10.32
N ARG A 99 0.73 9.83 -9.18
CA ARG A 99 1.26 10.21 -7.88
C ARG A 99 0.88 9.18 -6.83
N ALA A 100 1.83 8.90 -5.93
CA ALA A 100 1.61 8.09 -4.75
C ALA A 100 2.11 8.85 -3.53
N HIS A 101 1.66 8.44 -2.36
CA HIS A 101 2.12 9.00 -1.09
C HIS A 101 2.84 7.91 -0.32
N ALA A 102 4.07 8.19 0.09
CA ALA A 102 4.95 7.22 0.72
C ALA A 102 5.13 7.53 2.21
N VAL A 103 5.05 6.50 3.04
CA VAL A 103 5.43 6.60 4.45
C VAL A 103 6.58 5.64 4.69
N SER A 104 7.62 6.11 5.39
CA SER A 104 8.75 5.27 5.72
C SER A 104 8.38 4.30 6.84
N ARG A 105 9.08 3.15 6.87
CA ARG A 105 8.91 2.20 7.96
C ARG A 105 9.19 2.85 9.31
N GLU A 106 10.25 3.64 9.37
CA GLU A 106 10.65 4.32 10.61
C GLU A 106 9.53 5.22 11.15
N SER A 107 8.94 6.05 10.29
CA SER A 107 7.86 6.94 10.71
C SER A 107 6.61 6.17 11.09
N PHE A 108 6.28 5.12 10.36
CA PHE A 108 5.07 4.35 10.62
C PHE A 108 5.20 3.52 11.90
N VAL A 109 6.38 2.92 12.12
CA VAL A 109 6.64 2.16 13.35
C VAL A 109 6.57 3.10 14.56
N ALA A 110 7.12 4.31 14.45
CA ALA A 110 7.04 5.29 15.53
C ALA A 110 5.58 5.64 15.87
N PHE A 111 4.72 5.79 14.85
CA PHE A 111 3.29 6.02 15.07
C PHE A 111 2.64 4.86 15.81
N ILE A 112 2.92 3.63 15.38
CA ILE A 112 2.35 2.43 16.01
C ILE A 112 2.81 2.29 17.46
N GLN A 113 4.05 2.65 17.75
CA GLN A 113 4.64 2.54 19.10
C GLN A 113 4.10 3.59 20.06
N GLU A 114 3.35 4.57 19.61
CA GLU A 114 2.71 5.54 20.51
C GLU A 114 1.68 4.90 21.44
N ASP A 115 1.24 3.68 21.13
CA ASP A 115 0.29 2.91 21.97
C ASP A 115 -1.00 3.68 22.23
N THR A 116 -1.54 4.27 21.20
CA THR A 116 -2.81 5.01 21.26
C THR A 116 -3.94 4.13 20.72
N PRO A 117 -5.22 4.44 21.05
CA PRO A 117 -6.34 3.73 20.43
C PRO A 117 -6.33 3.78 18.92
N GLU A 118 -5.88 4.91 18.34
CA GLU A 118 -5.78 5.08 16.89
C GLU A 118 -4.74 4.13 16.30
N ALA A 119 -3.59 4.00 16.93
CA ALA A 119 -2.55 3.09 16.48
C ALA A 119 -3.03 1.65 16.55
N SER A 120 -3.76 1.29 17.60
CA SER A 120 -4.34 -0.05 17.72
C SER A 120 -5.34 -0.34 16.62
N GLU A 121 -6.18 0.63 16.27
CA GLU A 121 -7.16 0.48 15.20
C GLU A 121 -6.48 0.29 13.86
N VAL A 122 -5.43 1.05 13.57
CA VAL A 122 -4.65 0.89 12.34
C VAL A 122 -4.05 -0.51 12.28
N MET A 123 -3.51 -0.99 13.38
CA MET A 123 -2.93 -2.34 13.43
C MET A 123 -3.97 -3.43 13.19
N GLU A 124 -5.16 -3.29 13.76
CA GLU A 124 -6.24 -4.24 13.54
C GLU A 124 -6.66 -4.25 12.06
N ASN A 125 -6.82 -3.06 11.47
CA ASN A 125 -7.15 -2.94 10.06
C ASN A 125 -6.06 -3.55 9.19
N TRP A 126 -4.80 -3.30 9.53
CA TRP A 126 -3.66 -3.83 8.81
C TRP A 126 -3.66 -5.35 8.82
N GLN A 127 -3.89 -5.94 9.99
CA GLN A 127 -3.93 -7.40 10.12
C GLN A 127 -5.10 -8.00 9.33
N THR A 128 -6.27 -7.36 9.38
CA THR A 128 -7.43 -7.79 8.63
C THR A 128 -7.16 -7.80 7.12
N VAL A 129 -6.52 -6.75 6.62
CA VAL A 129 -6.19 -6.65 5.19
C VAL A 129 -5.13 -7.70 4.82
N LEU A 130 -4.12 -7.91 5.67
CA LEU A 130 -3.12 -8.94 5.43
C LEU A 130 -3.75 -10.32 5.31
N ASP A 131 -4.71 -10.64 6.18
CA ASP A 131 -5.38 -11.93 6.16
C ASP A 131 -6.18 -12.14 4.89
N SER A 132 -6.70 -11.06 4.30
CA SER A 132 -7.52 -11.13 3.09
C SER A 132 -6.72 -11.03 1.78
N ILE A 133 -5.47 -10.59 1.83
CA ILE A 133 -4.72 -10.24 0.62
C ILE A 133 -4.45 -11.47 -0.26
N GLY A 134 -4.22 -12.63 0.34
CA GLY A 134 -4.02 -13.86 -0.40
C GLY A 134 -5.25 -14.24 -1.22
N ASP A 135 -6.41 -14.09 -0.64
CA ASP A 135 -7.68 -14.36 -1.31
C ASP A 135 -7.94 -13.35 -2.42
N PHE A 136 -7.63 -12.09 -2.16
CA PHE A 136 -7.75 -11.02 -3.16
C PHE A 136 -6.90 -11.30 -4.40
N VAL A 137 -5.64 -11.66 -4.22
CA VAL A 137 -4.74 -11.98 -5.32
C VAL A 137 -5.25 -13.20 -6.07
N ARG A 138 -5.70 -14.22 -5.35
CA ARG A 138 -6.24 -15.44 -5.93
C ARG A 138 -7.47 -15.17 -6.79
N ASN A 139 -8.39 -14.37 -6.28
CA ASN A 139 -9.60 -14.00 -7.00
C ASN A 139 -9.29 -13.21 -8.27
N ARG A 140 -8.34 -12.30 -8.20
CA ARG A 140 -7.89 -11.53 -9.37
C ARG A 140 -7.32 -12.44 -10.46
N GLU A 141 -6.61 -13.47 -10.08
CA GLU A 141 -6.07 -14.43 -11.02
C GLU A 141 -7.15 -15.20 -11.74
N GLU A 142 -8.16 -15.65 -11.01
CA GLU A 142 -9.28 -16.38 -11.59
C GLU A 142 -10.03 -15.52 -12.59
N ASP A 143 -10.24 -14.24 -12.25
CA ASP A 143 -10.95 -13.30 -13.11
C ASP A 143 -10.16 -12.92 -14.35
N ASN A 144 -8.86 -12.91 -14.27
CA ASN A 144 -7.98 -12.45 -15.32
C ASN A 144 -7.41 -13.56 -16.16
N VAL A 145 -8.10 -14.65 -16.33
CA VAL A 145 -7.68 -15.77 -17.17
C VAL A 145 -6.15 -15.96 -17.19
N PRO A 146 -5.64 -17.12 -17.02
CA PRO A 146 -4.23 -17.35 -16.74
C PRO A 146 -3.34 -16.58 -17.68
N ILE A 147 -2.70 -15.59 -17.12
CA ILE A 147 -1.62 -14.92 -17.79
C ILE A 147 -0.49 -15.94 -17.78
N SER A 148 -0.25 -16.53 -18.93
CA SER A 148 0.89 -17.41 -19.04
C SER A 148 2.14 -16.55 -19.04
N PHE A 149 2.89 -16.68 -18.04
CA PHE A 149 4.22 -16.09 -18.03
C PHE A 149 5.24 -17.12 -18.42
#